data_8469ec9b452ba4a8bac10249567af725
#
_entry.id   8469ec9b452ba4a8bac10249567af725
#
_cell.length_a   1.000
_cell.length_b   1.000
_cell.length_c   1.000
_cell.angle_alpha   90.00
_cell.angle_beta   90.00
_cell.angle_gamma   90.00
#
_symmetry.space_group_name_H-M   'P 1'
#
loop_
_entity.id
_entity.type
_entity.pdbx_description
1 polymer ?
#
loop_
_entity_poly.entity_id
_entity_poly.type
_entity_poly.pdbx_seq_one_letter_code
_entity_poly.pdbx_strand_id
1 'polypeptide(L)'
;MIVIRSGIFETNSSSTHAIIIAREGTQPLDQVIFSIGEYGWECDKFHDVNGKASYFYTAACACLKRDVADDICALLSPYGIECLFYVRPKFVTYHSDSYGDSKYLDNGYIDHDMEALDFVEGLLEDASQLIDFLFNDQSYVETGNDNDEEPVGIEIPDCKYIEYYKVN
;
A
#
# COMPACT_ATOMS: atom_id res chain seq x y z
N MET A 1 17.21 12.13 -5.84
CA MET A 1 16.18 12.70 -6.72
C MET A 1 14.85 12.37 -6.09
N ILE A 2 14.07 13.37 -5.71
CA ILE A 2 12.74 13.17 -5.13
C ILE A 2 11.78 13.06 -6.33
N VAL A 3 11.09 11.95 -6.46
CA VAL A 3 10.01 11.78 -7.43
C VAL A 3 8.70 11.97 -6.68
N ILE A 4 8.02 13.09 -6.90
CA ILE A 4 6.68 13.34 -6.36
C ILE A 4 5.70 13.00 -7.46
N ARG A 5 4.90 11.97 -7.27
CA ARG A 5 3.76 11.65 -8.12
C ARG A 5 2.48 12.08 -7.40
N SER A 6 1.86 13.16 -7.84
CA SER A 6 0.59 13.64 -7.31
C SER A 6 -0.51 13.35 -8.32
N GLY A 7 -1.45 12.49 -7.96
CA GLY A 7 -2.76 12.43 -8.60
C GLY A 7 -3.59 13.62 -8.10
N ILE A 8 -3.99 14.52 -8.99
CA ILE A 8 -4.86 15.64 -8.65
C ILE A 8 -6.26 15.25 -9.08
N PHE A 9 -7.09 14.81 -8.14
CA PHE A 9 -8.54 14.92 -8.24
C PHE A 9 -9.09 15.29 -6.86
N GLU A 10 -9.61 16.48 -6.75
CA GLU A 10 -10.43 16.87 -5.60
C GLU A 10 -11.76 16.13 -5.69
N THR A 11 -11.88 15.02 -5.02
CA THR A 11 -13.15 14.43 -4.63
C THR A 11 -13.44 14.83 -3.18
N ASN A 12 -14.69 14.99 -2.81
CA ASN A 12 -15.14 15.30 -1.43
C ASN A 12 -14.94 14.12 -0.48
N SER A 13 -13.81 13.49 -0.54
CA SER A 13 -13.42 12.35 0.24
C SER A 13 -12.47 12.78 1.33
N SER A 14 -12.70 12.27 2.51
CA SER A 14 -12.08 12.72 3.75
C SER A 14 -10.83 11.94 4.17
N SER A 15 -10.38 10.96 3.41
CA SER A 15 -9.15 10.23 3.74
C SER A 15 -7.95 10.65 2.90
N THR A 16 -6.78 10.60 3.50
CA THR A 16 -5.50 10.86 2.83
C THR A 16 -4.47 9.85 3.33
N HIS A 17 -3.77 9.19 2.41
CA HIS A 17 -2.68 8.31 2.75
C HIS A 17 -1.38 8.85 2.15
N ALA A 18 -0.33 8.92 2.97
CA ALA A 18 1.02 9.26 2.57
C ALA A 18 1.89 8.00 2.62
N ILE A 19 2.58 7.70 1.53
CA ILE A 19 3.45 6.53 1.43
C ILE A 19 4.86 7.01 1.10
N ILE A 20 5.82 6.65 1.93
CA ILE A 20 7.23 6.97 1.74
C ILE A 20 8.00 5.67 1.50
N ILE A 21 8.82 5.65 0.45
CA ILE A 21 9.75 4.57 0.14
C ILE A 21 11.17 5.12 0.18
N ALA A 22 11.94 4.71 1.16
CA ALA A 22 13.35 5.04 1.31
C ALA A 22 14.21 3.91 0.74
N ARG A 23 15.29 4.25 0.01
CA ARG A 23 16.07 3.27 -0.76
C ARG A 23 17.46 2.99 -0.23
N GLU A 24 17.94 3.72 0.78
CA GLU A 24 19.29 3.51 1.33
C GLU A 24 19.23 2.80 2.69
N GLY A 25 20.09 1.82 2.88
CA GLY A 25 20.24 1.15 4.18
C GLY A 25 19.26 0.02 4.45
N THR A 26 18.49 -0.40 3.44
CA THR A 26 17.52 -1.50 3.57
C THR A 26 18.18 -2.80 4.00
N GLN A 27 17.61 -3.44 5.03
CA GLN A 27 18.06 -4.72 5.56
C GLN A 27 16.91 -5.73 5.55
N PRO A 28 16.80 -6.57 4.52
CA PRO A 28 15.74 -7.55 4.42
C PRO A 28 15.76 -8.55 5.57
N LEU A 29 14.58 -8.93 6.04
CA LEU A 29 14.38 -10.06 6.94
C LEU A 29 14.10 -11.33 6.14
N ASP A 30 14.30 -12.49 6.76
CA ASP A 30 14.05 -13.79 6.12
C ASP A 30 12.55 -14.08 5.94
N GLN A 31 11.68 -13.33 6.60
CA GLN A 31 10.23 -13.57 6.60
C GLN A 31 9.43 -12.29 6.70
N VAL A 32 8.25 -12.28 6.05
CA VAL A 32 7.26 -11.20 6.14
C VAL A 32 5.85 -11.76 6.21
N ILE A 33 5.00 -11.11 7.02
CA ILE A 33 3.60 -11.49 7.22
C ILE A 33 2.70 -10.48 6.53
N PHE A 34 1.81 -11.00 5.69
CA PHE A 34 0.76 -10.25 5.00
C PHE A 34 -0.61 -10.62 5.56
N SER A 35 -1.47 -9.63 5.70
CA SER A 35 -2.85 -9.83 6.11
C SER A 35 -3.75 -8.81 5.43
N ILE A 36 -4.96 -9.19 5.08
CA ILE A 36 -5.96 -8.21 4.67
C ILE A 36 -6.39 -7.41 5.91
N GLY A 37 -6.47 -6.08 5.76
CA GLY A 37 -6.85 -5.14 6.80
C GLY A 37 -7.81 -4.06 6.28
N GLU A 38 -8.09 -3.09 7.13
CA GLU A 38 -8.94 -1.95 6.85
C GLU A 38 -8.13 -0.68 7.03
N TYR A 39 -8.12 0.18 6.00
CA TYR A 39 -7.30 1.38 5.94
C TYR A 39 -8.11 2.53 5.36
N GLY A 40 -8.47 3.48 6.20
CA GLY A 40 -9.27 4.65 5.85
C GLY A 40 -8.71 5.92 6.49
N TRP A 41 -9.58 6.64 7.15
CA TRP A 41 -9.31 7.94 7.77
C TRP A 41 -8.72 7.88 9.20
N GLU A 42 -8.46 6.68 9.72
CA GLU A 42 -7.76 6.51 10.99
C GLU A 42 -6.35 7.09 10.87
N CYS A 43 -5.95 7.88 11.86
CA CYS A 43 -4.62 8.48 11.88
C CYS A 43 -3.59 7.47 12.38
N ASP A 44 -3.27 6.50 11.56
CA ASP A 44 -2.31 5.43 11.83
C ASP A 44 -1.00 5.64 11.06
N LYS A 45 0.10 5.22 11.65
CA LYS A 45 1.42 5.24 11.01
C LYS A 45 2.10 3.88 11.10
N PHE A 46 2.33 3.27 9.95
CA PHE A 46 2.91 1.93 9.83
C PHE A 46 4.39 2.02 9.43
N HIS A 47 5.29 1.84 10.37
CA HIS A 47 6.74 1.72 10.14
C HIS A 47 7.21 0.27 10.15
N ASP A 48 6.52 -0.59 10.87
CA ASP A 48 6.90 -1.99 10.97
C ASP A 48 6.64 -2.75 9.66
N VAL A 49 7.44 -3.80 9.47
CA VAL A 49 7.42 -4.61 8.23
C VAL A 49 6.04 -5.18 7.95
N ASN A 50 5.39 -5.76 8.96
CA ASN A 50 4.11 -6.45 8.75
C ASN A 50 2.94 -5.49 8.56
N GLY A 51 2.98 -4.31 9.18
CA GLY A 51 2.02 -3.23 8.96
C GLY A 51 2.08 -2.73 7.52
N LYS A 52 3.27 -2.41 7.02
CA LYS A 52 3.50 -2.01 5.62
C LYS A 52 3.09 -3.11 4.63
N ALA A 53 3.46 -4.36 4.94
CA ALA A 53 3.11 -5.51 4.10
C ALA A 53 1.60 -5.72 4.00
N SER A 54 0.88 -5.59 5.11
CA SER A 54 -0.57 -5.75 5.16
C SER A 54 -1.29 -4.61 4.44
N TYR A 55 -0.81 -3.37 4.59
CA TYR A 55 -1.31 -2.23 3.81
C TYR A 55 -1.15 -2.48 2.31
N PHE A 56 0.06 -2.80 1.85
CA PHE A 56 0.34 -3.06 0.44
C PHE A 56 -0.50 -4.21 -0.12
N TYR A 57 -0.59 -5.33 0.62
CA TYR A 57 -1.38 -6.49 0.19
C TYR A 57 -2.86 -6.17 0.04
N THR A 58 -3.42 -5.40 1.00
CA THR A 58 -4.81 -4.94 0.93
C THR A 58 -5.03 -4.02 -0.26
N ALA A 59 -4.16 -3.02 -0.46
CA ALA A 59 -4.20 -2.11 -1.59
C ALA A 59 -4.15 -2.86 -2.93
N ALA A 60 -3.20 -3.78 -3.07
CA ALA A 60 -3.02 -4.54 -4.30
C ALA A 60 -4.23 -5.44 -4.60
N CYS A 61 -4.78 -6.11 -3.59
CA CYS A 61 -5.98 -6.92 -3.76
C CYS A 61 -7.22 -6.08 -4.10
N ALA A 62 -7.37 -4.90 -3.49
CA ALA A 62 -8.47 -3.99 -3.74
C ALA A 62 -8.39 -3.38 -5.14
N CYS A 63 -7.24 -2.82 -5.54
CA CYS A 63 -7.02 -2.24 -6.87
C CYS A 63 -7.21 -3.26 -8.00
N LEU A 64 -6.56 -4.42 -7.89
CA LEU A 64 -6.51 -5.42 -8.95
C LEU A 64 -7.68 -6.41 -8.94
N LYS A 65 -8.56 -6.31 -7.92
CA LYS A 65 -9.76 -7.15 -7.75
C LYS A 65 -9.45 -8.66 -7.76
N ARG A 66 -8.24 -9.04 -7.31
CA ARG A 66 -7.78 -10.43 -7.23
C ARG A 66 -6.80 -10.62 -6.07
N ASP A 67 -6.58 -11.87 -5.69
CA ASP A 67 -5.49 -12.20 -4.78
C ASP A 67 -4.13 -12.10 -5.52
N VAL A 68 -3.19 -11.40 -4.93
CA VAL A 68 -1.84 -11.15 -5.47
C VAL A 68 -0.74 -11.87 -4.70
N ALA A 69 -1.10 -12.77 -3.79
CA ALA A 69 -0.11 -13.45 -2.95
C ALA A 69 0.96 -14.22 -3.75
N ASP A 70 0.56 -14.86 -4.85
CA ASP A 70 1.50 -15.63 -5.69
C ASP A 70 2.47 -14.68 -6.43
N ASP A 71 2.00 -13.48 -6.85
CA ASP A 71 2.87 -12.47 -7.47
C ASP A 71 3.91 -11.96 -6.45
N ILE A 72 3.48 -11.66 -5.23
CA ILE A 72 4.36 -11.20 -4.14
C ILE A 72 5.40 -12.29 -3.82
N CYS A 73 4.97 -13.55 -3.68
CA CYS A 73 5.89 -14.67 -3.45
C CYS A 73 6.92 -14.81 -4.57
N ALA A 74 6.49 -14.67 -5.84
CA ALA A 74 7.38 -14.75 -6.98
C ALA A 74 8.44 -13.64 -6.99
N LEU A 75 8.10 -12.44 -6.51
CA LEU A 75 9.03 -11.31 -6.40
C LEU A 75 10.03 -11.47 -5.25
N LEU A 76 9.61 -11.98 -4.10
CA LEU A 76 10.43 -12.00 -2.88
C LEU A 76 11.23 -13.28 -2.70
N SER A 77 10.74 -14.42 -3.22
CA SER A 77 11.43 -15.72 -3.08
C SER A 77 12.86 -15.77 -3.65
N PRO A 78 13.22 -15.08 -4.76
CA PRO A 78 14.60 -15.04 -5.24
C PRO A 78 15.58 -14.39 -4.26
N TYR A 79 15.07 -13.59 -3.31
CA TYR A 79 15.85 -12.93 -2.26
C TYR A 79 15.88 -13.72 -0.96
N GLY A 80 15.30 -14.93 -0.93
CA GLY A 80 15.25 -15.79 0.26
C GLY A 80 14.23 -15.36 1.30
N ILE A 81 13.26 -14.51 0.93
CA ILE A 81 12.24 -13.98 1.84
C ILE A 81 11.01 -14.89 1.78
N GLU A 82 10.63 -15.45 2.92
CA GLU A 82 9.41 -16.24 3.09
C GLU A 82 8.19 -15.34 3.30
N CYS A 83 7.13 -15.56 2.52
CA CYS A 83 5.88 -14.82 2.61
C CYS A 83 4.81 -15.65 3.32
N LEU A 84 4.28 -15.13 4.43
CA LEU A 84 3.17 -15.74 5.17
C LEU A 84 1.91 -14.89 5.00
N PHE A 85 0.78 -15.54 4.69
CA PHE A 85 -0.50 -14.85 4.51
C PHE A 85 -1.50 -15.35 5.56
N TYR A 86 -1.79 -14.52 6.56
CA TYR A 86 -2.69 -14.87 7.66
C TYR A 86 -4.14 -14.72 7.30
N VAL A 87 -4.51 -13.57 6.73
CA VAL A 87 -5.86 -13.33 6.23
C VAL A 87 -5.79 -13.13 4.73
N ARG A 88 -6.44 -14.02 3.99
CA ARG A 88 -6.53 -13.96 2.51
C ARG A 88 -7.73 -13.12 2.09
N PRO A 89 -7.69 -12.49 0.90
CA PRO A 89 -8.78 -11.68 0.42
C PRO A 89 -10.02 -12.52 0.13
N LYS A 90 -11.17 -11.97 0.49
CA LYS A 90 -12.49 -12.46 0.06
C LYS A 90 -13.11 -11.43 -0.85
N PHE A 91 -13.66 -11.87 -1.94
CA PHE A 91 -14.30 -10.99 -2.91
C PHE A 91 -15.77 -11.28 -3.03
N VAL A 92 -16.57 -10.21 -3.14
CA VAL A 92 -17.98 -10.27 -3.52
C VAL A 92 -18.19 -9.60 -4.86
N THR A 93 -19.14 -10.12 -5.63
CA THR A 93 -19.54 -9.51 -6.89
C THR A 93 -20.93 -8.92 -6.72
N TYR A 94 -21.04 -7.63 -6.97
CA TYR A 94 -22.31 -6.94 -7.02
C TYR A 94 -22.80 -6.85 -8.46
N HIS A 95 -24.00 -7.36 -8.71
CA HIS A 95 -24.62 -7.31 -10.01
C HIS A 95 -25.54 -6.09 -10.12
N SER A 96 -25.30 -5.24 -11.09
CA SER A 96 -26.13 -4.07 -11.36
C SER A 96 -26.61 -4.10 -12.81
N ASP A 97 -27.94 -3.99 -12.99
CA ASP A 97 -28.57 -3.92 -14.33
C ASP A 97 -28.15 -2.68 -15.12
N SER A 98 -27.69 -1.62 -14.43
CA SER A 98 -27.37 -0.32 -15.05
C SER A 98 -25.87 -0.10 -15.28
N TYR A 99 -25.00 -0.69 -14.46
CA TYR A 99 -23.54 -0.43 -14.45
C TYR A 99 -22.68 -1.67 -14.65
N GLY A 100 -23.31 -2.86 -14.84
CA GLY A 100 -22.61 -4.13 -14.94
C GLY A 100 -22.11 -4.66 -13.59
N ASP A 101 -21.34 -5.75 -13.67
CA ASP A 101 -20.83 -6.42 -12.49
C ASP A 101 -19.61 -5.70 -11.92
N SER A 102 -19.62 -5.48 -10.63
CA SER A 102 -18.49 -4.89 -9.89
C SER A 102 -18.00 -5.86 -8.81
N LYS A 103 -16.69 -6.05 -8.72
CA LYS A 103 -16.06 -6.94 -7.74
C LYS A 103 -15.36 -6.11 -6.67
N TYR A 104 -15.60 -6.41 -5.41
CA TYR A 104 -15.04 -5.72 -4.25
C TYR A 104 -14.36 -6.68 -3.29
N LEU A 105 -13.39 -6.17 -2.56
CA LEU A 105 -12.81 -6.84 -1.40
C LEU A 105 -13.81 -6.78 -0.25
N ASP A 106 -14.22 -7.95 0.29
CA ASP A 106 -15.29 -8.08 1.30
C ASP A 106 -14.79 -8.00 2.75
N ASN A 107 -13.56 -8.48 2.98
CA ASN A 107 -13.00 -8.61 4.32
C ASN A 107 -11.87 -7.62 4.62
N GLY A 108 -11.88 -6.49 3.95
CA GLY A 108 -10.95 -5.40 4.13
C GLY A 108 -11.21 -4.31 3.11
N TYR A 109 -10.63 -3.16 3.32
CA TYR A 109 -10.72 -2.05 2.36
C TYR A 109 -9.50 -1.15 2.46
N ILE A 110 -9.33 -0.35 1.42
CA ILE A 110 -8.49 0.83 1.41
C ILE A 110 -9.31 1.95 0.78
N ASP A 111 -9.38 3.07 1.46
CA ASP A 111 -10.05 4.24 0.90
C ASP A 111 -9.28 4.72 -0.34
N HIS A 112 -10.01 5.09 -1.40
CA HIS A 112 -9.42 5.52 -2.67
C HIS A 112 -8.52 4.46 -3.33
N ASP A 113 -8.95 3.20 -3.31
CA ASP A 113 -8.20 2.07 -3.86
C ASP A 113 -7.62 2.33 -5.27
N MET A 114 -8.38 3.02 -6.13
CA MET A 114 -7.94 3.31 -7.50
C MET A 114 -6.78 4.31 -7.59
N GLU A 115 -6.62 5.17 -6.60
CA GLU A 115 -5.54 6.15 -6.54
C GLU A 115 -4.24 5.55 -6.01
N ALA A 116 -4.33 4.39 -5.35
CA ALA A 116 -3.18 3.59 -4.96
C ALA A 116 -2.60 2.73 -6.12
N LEU A 117 -3.22 2.75 -7.30
CA LEU A 117 -2.84 1.84 -8.40
C LEU A 117 -1.39 2.02 -8.84
N ASP A 118 -0.92 3.25 -9.04
CA ASP A 118 0.47 3.54 -9.44
C ASP A 118 1.49 3.00 -8.42
N PHE A 119 1.20 3.14 -7.13
CA PHE A 119 2.00 2.59 -6.05
C PHE A 119 2.02 1.05 -6.10
N VAL A 120 0.85 0.43 -6.25
CA VAL A 120 0.70 -1.02 -6.32
C VAL A 120 1.44 -1.60 -7.52
N GLU A 121 1.25 -1.03 -8.71
CA GLU A 121 1.91 -1.50 -9.93
C GLU A 121 3.42 -1.34 -9.83
N GLY A 122 3.91 -0.20 -9.34
CA GLY A 122 5.34 0.02 -9.15
C GLY A 122 6.01 -1.02 -8.26
N LEU A 123 5.35 -1.40 -7.15
CA LEU A 123 5.89 -2.43 -6.25
C LEU A 123 5.77 -3.86 -6.81
N LEU A 124 4.76 -4.15 -7.62
CA LEU A 124 4.61 -5.46 -8.26
C LEU A 124 5.52 -5.64 -9.49
N GLU A 125 6.05 -4.56 -10.06
CA GLU A 125 6.99 -4.60 -11.19
C GLU A 125 8.46 -4.62 -10.77
N ASP A 126 8.79 -4.10 -9.57
CA ASP A 126 10.17 -3.96 -9.08
C ASP A 126 10.35 -4.58 -7.68
N ALA A 127 10.92 -5.77 -7.63
CA ALA A 127 11.23 -6.47 -6.37
C ALA A 127 12.15 -5.64 -5.45
N SER A 128 13.09 -4.84 -5.99
CA SER A 128 13.96 -4.00 -5.18
C SER A 128 13.15 -2.90 -4.48
N GLN A 129 12.21 -2.29 -5.19
CA GLN A 129 11.34 -1.27 -4.63
C GLN A 129 10.41 -1.85 -3.56
N LEU A 130 9.86 -3.05 -3.79
CA LEU A 130 9.06 -3.75 -2.79
C LEU A 130 9.88 -4.07 -1.53
N ILE A 131 11.12 -4.53 -1.67
CA ILE A 131 12.04 -4.80 -0.56
C ILE A 131 12.34 -3.52 0.21
N ASP A 132 12.62 -2.40 -0.47
CA ASP A 132 12.87 -1.10 0.13
C ASP A 132 11.63 -0.59 0.88
N PHE A 133 10.46 -0.76 0.31
CA PHE A 133 9.21 -0.41 1.00
C PHE A 133 9.03 -1.23 2.27
N LEU A 134 9.16 -2.55 2.18
CA LEU A 134 8.87 -3.45 3.31
C LEU A 134 9.91 -3.34 4.43
N PHE A 135 11.19 -3.36 4.11
CA PHE A 135 12.26 -3.60 5.08
C PHE A 135 13.10 -2.38 5.45
N ASN A 136 12.97 -1.27 4.72
CA ASN A 136 13.62 -0.04 5.14
C ASN A 136 12.84 0.59 6.31
N ASP A 137 13.54 0.92 7.39
CA ASP A 137 12.97 1.50 8.61
C ASP A 137 12.51 2.95 8.42
N GLN A 138 13.00 3.63 7.38
CA GLN A 138 12.58 4.97 6.98
C GLN A 138 11.40 4.97 6.01
N SER A 139 11.04 3.80 5.45
CA SER A 139 9.82 3.64 4.67
C SER A 139 8.62 3.49 5.58
N TYR A 140 7.52 4.19 5.28
CA TYR A 140 6.30 4.11 6.08
C TYR A 140 5.04 4.41 5.26
N VAL A 141 3.91 4.06 5.85
CA VAL A 141 2.59 4.49 5.43
C VAL A 141 1.97 5.29 6.56
N GLU A 142 1.36 6.40 6.26
CA GLU A 142 0.58 7.20 7.18
C GLU A 142 -0.81 7.43 6.59
N THR A 143 -1.85 7.05 7.35
CA THR A 143 -3.25 7.29 6.98
C THR A 143 -3.78 8.44 7.81
N GLY A 144 -4.77 9.17 7.31
CA GLY A 144 -5.35 10.30 8.03
C GLY A 144 -6.57 10.86 7.34
N ASN A 145 -7.10 11.92 7.93
CA ASN A 145 -8.26 12.64 7.47
C ASN A 145 -7.82 13.98 6.88
N ASP A 146 -8.22 14.29 5.66
CA ASP A 146 -7.90 15.55 4.98
C ASP A 146 -8.62 16.79 5.58
N ASN A 147 -9.63 16.55 6.43
CA ASN A 147 -10.37 17.61 7.14
C ASN A 147 -9.75 17.93 8.53
N ASP A 148 -8.73 17.21 8.96
CA ASP A 148 -8.06 17.51 10.23
C ASP A 148 -7.18 18.76 10.11
N GLU A 149 -7.10 19.54 11.20
CA GLU A 149 -6.29 20.78 11.25
C GLU A 149 -4.77 20.49 11.08
N GLU A 150 -4.36 19.24 11.30
CA GLU A 150 -3.00 18.77 11.02
C GLU A 150 -3.07 17.78 9.84
N PRO A 151 -2.79 18.24 8.61
CA PRO A 151 -2.67 17.33 7.48
C PRO A 151 -1.57 16.31 7.76
N VAL A 152 -1.75 15.08 7.24
CA VAL A 152 -0.74 14.02 7.28
C VAL A 152 0.64 14.64 7.02
N GLY A 153 1.44 14.73 8.06
CA GLY A 153 2.71 15.46 8.03
C GLY A 153 3.76 14.60 7.33
N ILE A 154 4.22 15.05 6.17
CA ILE A 154 5.30 14.37 5.46
C ILE A 154 6.60 14.67 6.19
N GLU A 155 7.04 13.75 7.04
CA GLU A 155 8.40 13.71 7.53
C GLU A 155 9.28 13.08 6.44
N ILE A 156 9.90 13.92 5.58
CA ILE A 156 10.84 13.42 4.59
C ILE A 156 12.09 12.95 5.33
N PRO A 157 12.39 11.63 5.33
CA PRO A 157 13.60 11.12 5.95
C PRO A 157 14.84 11.77 5.34
N ASP A 158 15.90 11.93 6.13
CA ASP A 158 17.20 12.43 5.65
C ASP A 158 17.94 11.30 4.88
N CYS A 159 17.35 10.85 3.79
CA CYS A 159 17.91 9.85 2.91
C CYS A 159 17.96 10.34 1.46
N LYS A 160 18.88 9.78 0.68
CA LYS A 160 19.25 10.29 -0.63
C LYS A 160 18.24 10.01 -1.74
N TYR A 161 17.40 8.97 -1.56
CA TYR A 161 16.41 8.56 -2.54
C TYR A 161 15.11 8.22 -1.84
N ILE A 162 14.06 9.00 -2.13
CA ILE A 162 12.72 8.83 -1.58
C ILE A 162 11.74 8.83 -2.73
N GLU A 163 10.81 7.89 -2.73
CA GLU A 163 9.58 7.96 -3.51
C GLU A 163 8.42 8.29 -2.58
N TYR A 164 7.56 9.16 -3.01
CA TYR A 164 6.38 9.58 -2.28
C TYR A 164 5.14 9.38 -3.14
N TYR A 165 4.15 8.71 -2.56
CA TYR A 165 2.82 8.55 -3.14
C TYR A 165 1.80 9.17 -2.20
N LYS A 166 0.88 9.93 -2.76
CA LYS A 166 -0.29 10.44 -2.05
C LYS A 166 -1.53 9.79 -2.65
N VAL A 167 -2.32 9.17 -1.80
CA VAL A 167 -3.62 8.57 -2.10
C VAL A 167 -4.66 9.43 -1.40
N ASN A 168 -5.62 10.01 -2.15
CA ASN A 168 -6.67 10.89 -1.63
C ASN A 168 -8.04 10.40 -2.07
#